data_3697367382e89d518b06c6b8d02815e8
#
_entry.id   3697367382e89d518b06c6b8d02815e8
#
_cell.length_a   1.000
_cell.length_b   1.000
_cell.length_c   1.000
_cell.angle_alpha   90.00
_cell.angle_beta   90.00
_cell.angle_gamma   90.00
#
_symmetry.space_group_name_H-M   'P 1'
#
loop_
_entity.id
_entity.type
_entity.pdbx_description
1 polymer ?
#
loop_
_entity_poly.entity_id
_entity_poly.type
_entity_poly.pdbx_seq_one_letter_code
_entity_poly.pdbx_strand_id
1 'polypeptide(L)'
;MNNKELSKLRFWDTLDAALMENRYSGERRESLYPSEASTVYIDPKTKKASVVGGCSRKSWYRLMKFKESDPPTVKSEYIFEMGRTIERMITELSKLSGIYDNNSVKFWDRSSSVSGEIDITLKHYVNDEKKYVFVECKSTWGGSLRNGFESGKAKFLFDHYEGRGKTKTFVKGKPKYEHVLQLVTYLFTHKDDPDLLGGKLVYLLRDNMNRTEFDIVLVETDKGHRVMVNGILDEGFYVENIYERYAGLANKVNEDIKLMRAGIKKEELIAPVRDYSLEYTDAEIETMYKNKEISTMKYNNWKAGKTKLGNWQCSYCSFKSLCYNKQQSNLVPAEVEEEEELVEED
;
A
#
# COMPACT_ATOMS: atom_id res chain seq x y z
N MET A 1 42.39 -23.88 -2.08
CA MET A 1 41.93 -22.51 -2.40
C MET A 1 42.72 -21.55 -1.50
N ASN A 2 43.31 -20.51 -2.06
CA ASN A 2 44.13 -19.56 -1.35
C ASN A 2 43.20 -18.53 -0.66
N ASN A 3 43.35 -18.29 0.67
CA ASN A 3 42.56 -17.31 1.42
C ASN A 3 42.48 -15.92 0.75
N LYS A 4 43.50 -15.56 -0.01
CA LYS A 4 43.57 -14.29 -0.78
C LYS A 4 42.57 -14.23 -1.95
N GLU A 5 42.26 -15.35 -2.57
CA GLU A 5 41.23 -15.40 -3.64
C GLU A 5 39.81 -15.45 -3.03
N LEU A 6 39.63 -16.16 -1.91
CA LEU A 6 38.36 -16.20 -1.20
C LEU A 6 37.96 -14.81 -0.68
N SER A 7 38.95 -14.01 -0.20
CA SER A 7 38.67 -12.65 0.31
C SER A 7 38.29 -11.64 -0.77
N LYS A 8 38.51 -11.95 -2.05
CA LYS A 8 38.04 -11.13 -3.18
C LYS A 8 36.58 -11.34 -3.50
N LEU A 9 36.01 -12.49 -3.08
CA LEU A 9 34.58 -12.75 -3.26
C LEU A 9 33.77 -11.91 -2.29
N ARG A 10 33.21 -10.82 -2.77
CA ARG A 10 32.33 -9.93 -2.01
C ARG A 10 30.88 -10.43 -2.17
N PHE A 11 30.57 -11.45 -1.41
CA PHE A 11 29.29 -12.19 -1.53
C PHE A 11 28.07 -11.26 -1.50
N TRP A 12 27.96 -10.41 -0.48
CA TRP A 12 26.82 -9.51 -0.35
C TRP A 12 26.78 -8.44 -1.45
N ASP A 13 27.94 -7.86 -1.80
CA ASP A 13 28.01 -6.87 -2.89
C ASP A 13 27.52 -7.47 -4.22
N THR A 14 27.85 -8.75 -4.48
CA THR A 14 27.40 -9.48 -5.67
C THR A 14 25.88 -9.72 -5.66
N LEU A 15 25.33 -10.14 -4.51
CA LEU A 15 23.89 -10.36 -4.37
C LEU A 15 23.10 -9.05 -4.45
N ASP A 16 23.61 -7.99 -3.80
CA ASP A 16 23.00 -6.66 -3.83
C ASP A 16 22.93 -6.12 -5.27
N ALA A 17 24.04 -6.25 -6.02
CA ALA A 17 24.08 -5.87 -7.43
C ALA A 17 23.05 -6.65 -8.26
N ALA A 18 23.03 -7.99 -8.14
CA ALA A 18 22.07 -8.83 -8.84
C ALA A 18 20.62 -8.50 -8.48
N LEU A 19 20.33 -8.19 -7.20
CA LEU A 19 18.99 -7.80 -6.76
C LEU A 19 18.57 -6.46 -7.35
N MET A 20 19.48 -5.49 -7.41
CA MET A 20 19.20 -4.17 -7.97
C MET A 20 19.06 -4.19 -9.49
N GLU A 21 19.85 -5.01 -10.19
CA GLU A 21 19.75 -5.22 -11.62
C GLU A 21 18.43 -5.92 -12.01
N ASN A 22 18.05 -6.95 -11.25
CA ASN A 22 16.83 -7.72 -11.48
C ASN A 22 15.61 -7.18 -10.70
N ARG A 23 15.72 -6.00 -10.08
CA ARG A 23 14.55 -5.37 -9.46
C ARG A 23 13.44 -5.27 -10.50
N TYR A 24 12.21 -5.48 -10.05
CA TYR A 24 11.05 -5.41 -10.92
C TYR A 24 11.00 -4.07 -11.65
N SER A 25 11.50 -4.09 -12.88
CA SER A 25 11.49 -2.98 -13.83
C SER A 25 10.27 -3.04 -14.76
N GLY A 26 9.29 -3.93 -14.44
CA GLY A 26 8.13 -4.15 -15.27
C GLY A 26 7.51 -2.85 -15.73
N GLU A 27 7.09 -2.78 -16.98
CA GLU A 27 6.38 -1.65 -17.55
C GLU A 27 5.34 -1.16 -16.55
N ARG A 28 5.49 0.09 -16.13
CA ARG A 28 4.54 0.69 -15.22
C ARG A 28 3.23 0.81 -15.96
N ARG A 29 2.25 0.01 -15.55
CA ARG A 29 0.92 0.05 -16.16
C ARG A 29 0.42 1.49 -16.19
N GLU A 30 -0.20 1.86 -17.27
CA GLU A 30 -0.83 3.19 -17.45
C GLU A 30 -2.13 3.35 -16.66
N SER A 31 -2.46 2.35 -15.85
CA SER A 31 -3.63 2.29 -14.98
C SER A 31 -3.27 2.55 -13.52
N LEU A 32 -4.26 2.92 -12.74
CA LEU A 32 -4.18 2.96 -11.27
C LEU A 32 -4.16 1.54 -10.70
N TYR A 33 -3.54 1.36 -9.55
CA TYR A 33 -3.49 0.08 -8.84
C TYR A 33 -4.40 0.09 -7.62
N PRO A 34 -4.99 -1.06 -7.24
CA PRO A 34 -5.74 -1.18 -6.00
C PRO A 34 -4.92 -0.80 -4.75
N SER A 35 -3.61 -1.04 -4.75
CA SER A 35 -2.71 -0.58 -3.69
C SER A 35 -2.52 0.94 -3.61
N GLU A 36 -3.00 1.69 -4.60
CA GLU A 36 -3.06 3.16 -4.63
C GLU A 36 -4.43 3.69 -4.18
N ALA A 37 -5.35 2.79 -3.80
CA ALA A 37 -6.68 3.16 -3.30
C ALA A 37 -6.58 4.15 -2.15
N SER A 38 -7.40 5.18 -2.20
CA SER A 38 -7.51 6.17 -1.14
C SER A 38 -8.93 6.69 -1.04
N THR A 39 -9.31 7.12 0.16
CA THR A 39 -10.61 7.73 0.41
C THR A 39 -10.53 8.77 1.51
N VAL A 40 -11.54 9.59 1.64
CA VAL A 40 -11.74 10.44 2.82
C VAL A 40 -12.48 9.60 3.87
N TYR A 41 -11.80 9.34 4.96
CA TYR A 41 -12.36 8.65 6.12
C TYR A 41 -12.89 9.69 7.12
N ILE A 42 -14.14 9.55 7.51
CA ILE A 42 -14.77 10.38 8.55
C ILE A 42 -14.89 9.54 9.81
N ASP A 43 -14.11 9.85 10.82
CA ASP A 43 -14.18 9.12 12.08
C ASP A 43 -15.62 9.23 12.68
N PRO A 44 -16.31 8.09 12.89
CA PRO A 44 -17.70 8.11 13.32
C PRO A 44 -17.93 8.79 14.68
N LYS A 45 -16.90 8.80 15.53
CA LYS A 45 -16.97 9.37 16.90
C LYS A 45 -16.61 10.85 16.92
N THR A 46 -15.48 11.20 16.30
CA THR A 46 -14.94 12.57 16.37
C THR A 46 -15.41 13.45 15.22
N LYS A 47 -16.01 12.87 14.18
CA LYS A 47 -16.43 13.53 12.93
C LYS A 47 -15.26 14.19 12.17
N LYS A 48 -14.03 13.89 12.56
CA LYS A 48 -12.83 14.39 11.87
C LYS A 48 -12.66 13.65 10.56
N ALA A 49 -12.50 14.40 9.47
CA ALA A 49 -12.14 13.87 8.16
C ALA A 49 -10.62 13.73 8.03
N SER A 50 -10.16 12.64 7.41
CA SER A 50 -8.75 12.43 7.08
C SER A 50 -8.64 11.58 5.82
N VAL A 51 -7.59 11.79 5.01
CA VAL A 51 -7.31 10.90 3.90
C VAL A 51 -6.64 9.63 4.44
N VAL A 52 -7.10 8.48 3.96
CA VAL A 52 -6.51 7.17 4.26
C VAL A 52 -6.22 6.45 2.92
N GLY A 53 -5.21 5.56 2.94
CA GLY A 53 -4.79 4.82 1.75
C GLY A 53 -3.64 5.46 0.98
N GLY A 54 -3.62 5.36 -0.34
CA GLY A 54 -2.58 5.87 -1.22
C GLY A 54 -2.50 7.40 -1.29
N CYS A 55 -1.47 7.92 -1.94
CA CYS A 55 -1.32 9.36 -2.20
C CYS A 55 -1.57 9.65 -3.67
N SER A 56 -2.61 10.43 -3.98
CA SER A 56 -3.01 10.79 -5.34
C SER A 56 -1.88 11.49 -6.12
N ARG A 57 -1.09 12.35 -5.45
CA ARG A 57 0.06 13.01 -6.08
C ARG A 57 1.18 12.04 -6.45
N LYS A 58 1.45 11.02 -5.61
CA LYS A 58 2.42 9.96 -5.93
C LYS A 58 1.97 9.19 -7.17
N SER A 59 0.71 8.79 -7.22
CA SER A 59 0.14 8.07 -8.37
C SER A 59 0.13 8.93 -9.63
N TRP A 60 -0.12 10.24 -9.50
CA TRP A 60 0.00 11.17 -10.62
C TRP A 60 1.43 11.24 -11.17
N TYR A 61 2.46 11.39 -10.31
CA TYR A 61 3.85 11.37 -10.77
C TYR A 61 4.19 10.08 -11.54
N ARG A 62 3.72 8.95 -11.04
CA ARG A 62 3.91 7.66 -11.70
C ARG A 62 3.22 7.59 -13.08
N LEU A 63 1.93 7.94 -13.14
CA LEU A 63 1.15 7.93 -14.39
C LEU A 63 1.68 8.93 -15.42
N MET A 64 2.16 10.08 -14.96
CA MET A 64 2.83 11.07 -15.81
C MET A 64 4.28 10.70 -16.13
N LYS A 65 4.74 9.50 -15.74
CA LYS A 65 6.09 8.97 -16.04
C LYS A 65 7.23 9.92 -15.59
N PHE A 66 7.07 10.55 -14.42
CA PHE A 66 8.20 11.29 -13.81
C PHE A 66 9.24 10.30 -13.30
N LYS A 67 10.52 10.68 -13.44
CA LYS A 67 11.62 9.93 -12.86
C LYS A 67 11.54 9.93 -11.34
N GLU A 68 11.77 8.78 -10.72
CA GLU A 68 11.81 8.66 -9.26
C GLU A 68 13.00 9.47 -8.71
N SER A 69 12.71 10.40 -7.82
CA SER A 69 13.74 11.20 -7.14
C SER A 69 14.39 10.47 -5.96
N ASP A 70 13.67 9.52 -5.38
CA ASP A 70 14.08 8.76 -4.20
C ASP A 70 13.77 7.26 -4.44
N PRO A 71 14.49 6.59 -5.35
CA PRO A 71 14.20 5.20 -5.70
C PRO A 71 14.41 4.27 -4.50
N PRO A 72 13.78 3.09 -4.49
CA PRO A 72 13.95 2.10 -3.43
C PRO A 72 15.43 1.77 -3.21
N THR A 73 15.80 1.61 -1.95
CA THR A 73 17.15 1.16 -1.56
C THR A 73 17.27 -0.36 -1.67
N VAL A 74 18.49 -0.89 -1.71
CA VAL A 74 18.77 -2.34 -1.62
C VAL A 74 17.99 -2.99 -0.48
N LYS A 75 17.96 -2.36 0.68
CA LYS A 75 17.18 -2.84 1.83
C LYS A 75 15.68 -2.92 1.54
N SER A 76 15.13 -1.96 0.81
CA SER A 76 13.72 -1.96 0.41
C SER A 76 13.42 -3.11 -0.56
N GLU A 77 14.33 -3.39 -1.49
CA GLU A 77 14.18 -4.49 -2.44
C GLU A 77 14.19 -5.86 -1.74
N TYR A 78 15.07 -6.07 -0.75
CA TYR A 78 15.01 -7.29 0.09
C TYR A 78 13.68 -7.43 0.83
N ILE A 79 13.11 -6.33 1.32
CA ILE A 79 11.80 -6.33 1.98
C ILE A 79 10.70 -6.71 0.99
N PHE A 80 10.75 -6.23 -0.24
CA PHE A 80 9.78 -6.58 -1.29
C PHE A 80 9.91 -8.04 -1.70
N GLU A 81 11.15 -8.56 -1.88
CA GLU A 81 11.38 -9.97 -2.20
C GLU A 81 10.89 -10.90 -1.08
N MET A 82 11.09 -10.53 0.17
CA MET A 82 10.53 -11.27 1.30
C MET A 82 8.99 -11.30 1.23
N GLY A 83 8.36 -10.21 0.83
CA GLY A 83 6.90 -10.15 0.61
C GLY A 83 6.45 -11.17 -0.44
N ARG A 84 7.10 -11.16 -1.60
CA ARG A 84 6.82 -12.11 -2.70
C ARG A 84 7.05 -13.57 -2.29
N THR A 85 8.09 -13.83 -1.49
CA THR A 85 8.39 -15.17 -0.98
C THR A 85 7.29 -15.68 -0.03
N ILE A 86 6.80 -14.83 0.86
CA ILE A 86 5.71 -15.16 1.78
C ILE A 86 4.41 -15.44 1.01
N GLU A 87 4.08 -14.63 0.02
CA GLU A 87 2.91 -14.84 -0.84
C GLU A 87 2.99 -16.19 -1.57
N ARG A 88 4.14 -16.49 -2.20
CA ARG A 88 4.38 -17.81 -2.82
C ARG A 88 4.20 -18.96 -1.84
N MET A 89 4.74 -18.84 -0.63
CA MET A 89 4.60 -19.85 0.42
C MET A 89 3.13 -20.07 0.80
N ILE A 90 2.36 -19.00 0.99
CA ILE A 90 0.93 -19.09 1.31
C ILE A 90 0.17 -19.74 0.16
N THR A 91 0.48 -19.39 -1.09
CA THR A 91 -0.10 -19.99 -2.29
C THR A 91 0.14 -21.51 -2.33
N GLU A 92 1.37 -21.96 -2.13
CA GLU A 92 1.71 -23.39 -2.15
C GLU A 92 1.05 -24.15 -0.99
N LEU A 93 0.99 -23.58 0.21
CA LEU A 93 0.28 -24.19 1.33
C LEU A 93 -1.23 -24.27 1.06
N SER A 94 -1.82 -23.29 0.39
CA SER A 94 -3.22 -23.30 0.00
C SER A 94 -3.51 -24.41 -1.02
N LYS A 95 -2.59 -24.67 -1.96
CA LYS A 95 -2.67 -25.80 -2.90
C LYS A 95 -2.61 -27.13 -2.17
N LEU A 96 -1.64 -27.29 -1.26
CA LEU A 96 -1.49 -28.50 -0.46
C LEU A 96 -2.71 -28.81 0.42
N SER A 97 -3.37 -27.78 0.94
CA SER A 97 -4.58 -27.94 1.76
C SER A 97 -5.85 -28.24 0.95
N GLY A 98 -5.78 -28.15 -0.38
CA GLY A 98 -6.91 -28.40 -1.27
C GLY A 98 -7.94 -27.26 -1.37
N ILE A 99 -7.74 -26.15 -0.64
CA ILE A 99 -8.66 -24.99 -0.69
C ILE A 99 -8.33 -24.00 -1.82
N TYR A 100 -7.17 -24.13 -2.44
CA TYR A 100 -6.76 -23.28 -3.54
C TYR A 100 -7.71 -23.41 -4.74
N ASP A 101 -8.09 -22.28 -5.32
CA ASP A 101 -8.84 -22.22 -6.57
C ASP A 101 -8.00 -21.64 -7.70
N ASN A 102 -7.50 -20.42 -7.52
CA ASN A 102 -6.67 -19.76 -8.50
C ASN A 102 -5.78 -18.69 -7.82
N ASN A 103 -4.77 -18.21 -8.55
CA ASN A 103 -3.97 -17.06 -8.16
C ASN A 103 -3.82 -16.08 -9.33
N SER A 104 -3.42 -14.87 -9.01
CA SER A 104 -3.14 -13.85 -10.03
C SER A 104 -4.35 -13.59 -10.95
N VAL A 105 -5.56 -13.54 -10.37
CA VAL A 105 -6.76 -13.16 -11.11
C VAL A 105 -6.67 -11.69 -11.48
N LYS A 106 -6.52 -11.42 -12.77
CA LYS A 106 -6.37 -10.08 -13.32
C LYS A 106 -7.73 -9.46 -13.61
N PHE A 107 -7.87 -8.19 -13.30
CA PHE A 107 -9.04 -7.43 -13.71
C PHE A 107 -8.64 -6.05 -14.24
N TRP A 108 -9.54 -5.46 -14.98
CA TRP A 108 -9.44 -4.09 -15.45
C TRP A 108 -10.81 -3.43 -15.43
N ASP A 109 -10.96 -2.46 -14.54
CA ASP A 109 -12.11 -1.54 -14.59
C ASP A 109 -11.75 -0.32 -15.45
N ARG A 110 -12.34 -0.27 -16.64
CA ARG A 110 -12.11 0.83 -17.59
C ARG A 110 -12.71 2.14 -17.12
N SER A 111 -13.81 2.10 -16.35
CA SER A 111 -14.54 3.29 -15.92
C SER A 111 -13.71 4.13 -14.94
N SER A 112 -12.98 3.50 -14.07
CA SER A 112 -12.09 4.13 -13.08
C SER A 112 -10.61 4.10 -13.48
N SER A 113 -10.27 3.49 -14.61
CA SER A 113 -8.88 3.26 -15.04
C SER A 113 -8.04 2.49 -14.03
N VAL A 114 -8.66 1.53 -13.32
CA VAL A 114 -7.99 0.68 -12.32
C VAL A 114 -7.75 -0.70 -12.89
N SER A 115 -6.55 -1.21 -12.74
CA SER A 115 -6.24 -2.61 -13.01
C SER A 115 -5.46 -3.22 -11.86
N GLY A 116 -5.67 -4.51 -11.65
CA GLY A 116 -5.04 -5.21 -10.55
C GLY A 116 -4.97 -6.71 -10.77
N GLU A 117 -4.36 -7.35 -9.80
CA GLU A 117 -4.17 -8.77 -9.74
C GLU A 117 -4.39 -9.21 -8.29
N ILE A 118 -5.30 -10.16 -8.08
CA ILE A 118 -5.63 -10.70 -6.77
C ILE A 118 -4.60 -11.77 -6.44
N ASP A 119 -4.00 -11.71 -5.24
CA ASP A 119 -2.93 -12.63 -4.86
C ASP A 119 -3.38 -14.09 -4.95
N ILE A 120 -4.50 -14.44 -4.30
CA ILE A 120 -5.02 -15.82 -4.26
C ILE A 120 -6.55 -15.80 -4.28
N THR A 121 -7.13 -16.79 -4.95
CA THR A 121 -8.54 -17.12 -4.83
C THR A 121 -8.67 -18.50 -4.17
N LEU A 122 -9.48 -18.59 -3.12
CA LEU A 122 -9.77 -19.85 -2.42
C LEU A 122 -11.19 -20.30 -2.75
N LYS A 123 -11.36 -21.60 -2.96
CA LYS A 123 -12.68 -22.22 -3.09
C LYS A 123 -13.27 -22.54 -1.72
N HIS A 124 -14.56 -22.36 -1.61
CA HIS A 124 -15.37 -22.75 -0.47
C HIS A 124 -16.70 -23.33 -0.95
N TYR A 125 -17.26 -24.27 -0.22
CA TYR A 125 -18.53 -24.88 -0.60
C TYR A 125 -19.61 -24.47 0.40
N VAL A 126 -20.71 -23.96 -0.12
CA VAL A 126 -21.91 -23.59 0.65
C VAL A 126 -23.07 -24.36 0.07
N ASN A 127 -23.69 -25.26 0.85
CA ASN A 127 -24.76 -26.14 0.39
C ASN A 127 -24.41 -26.91 -0.91
N ASP A 128 -23.19 -27.46 -0.96
CA ASP A 128 -22.60 -28.17 -2.11
C ASP A 128 -22.35 -27.31 -3.37
N GLU A 129 -22.66 -26.02 -3.35
CA GLU A 129 -22.29 -25.09 -4.40
C GLU A 129 -20.89 -24.53 -4.18
N LYS A 130 -20.07 -24.55 -5.23
CA LYS A 130 -18.74 -23.96 -5.20
C LYS A 130 -18.86 -22.43 -5.19
N LYS A 131 -18.34 -21.82 -4.16
CA LYS A 131 -18.15 -20.38 -4.01
C LYS A 131 -16.66 -20.07 -3.92
N TYR A 132 -16.28 -18.79 -3.95
CA TYR A 132 -14.89 -18.40 -3.79
C TYR A 132 -14.70 -17.15 -2.92
N VAL A 133 -13.48 -17.02 -2.43
CA VAL A 133 -13.04 -15.92 -1.55
C VAL A 133 -11.75 -15.34 -2.10
N PHE A 134 -11.66 -14.04 -2.21
CA PHE A 134 -10.41 -13.35 -2.53
C PHE A 134 -9.50 -13.28 -1.31
N VAL A 135 -8.20 -13.46 -1.50
CA VAL A 135 -7.23 -13.34 -0.42
C VAL A 135 -6.15 -12.35 -0.84
N GLU A 136 -5.96 -11.35 0.00
CA GLU A 136 -4.85 -10.39 -0.10
C GLU A 136 -3.82 -10.71 0.97
N CYS A 137 -2.61 -11.05 0.55
CA CYS A 137 -1.51 -11.48 1.41
C CYS A 137 -0.62 -10.30 1.79
N LYS A 138 -0.39 -10.10 3.08
CA LYS A 138 0.49 -9.04 3.57
C LYS A 138 1.57 -9.58 4.48
N SER A 139 2.82 -9.26 4.15
CA SER A 139 3.93 -9.46 5.07
C SER A 139 4.28 -8.16 5.79
N THR A 140 4.45 -8.21 7.10
CA THR A 140 4.82 -7.03 7.88
C THR A 140 5.81 -7.39 8.97
N TRP A 141 6.45 -6.38 9.55
CA TRP A 141 7.34 -6.56 10.68
C TRP A 141 6.61 -6.22 11.96
N GLY A 142 6.57 -7.18 12.91
CA GLY A 142 5.90 -7.03 14.19
C GLY A 142 6.73 -6.29 15.23
N GLY A 143 8.05 -6.27 15.05
CA GLY A 143 9.00 -5.90 16.07
C GLY A 143 9.28 -7.06 17.03
N SER A 144 10.47 -7.11 17.61
CA SER A 144 10.81 -8.16 18.56
C SER A 144 9.98 -8.03 19.83
N LEU A 145 9.35 -9.13 20.23
CA LEU A 145 8.78 -9.27 21.58
C LEU A 145 9.91 -9.27 22.60
N ARG A 146 10.09 -8.16 23.30
CA ARG A 146 10.96 -8.12 24.48
C ARG A 146 10.09 -7.95 25.72
N ASN A 147 10.22 -8.88 26.65
CA ASN A 147 9.60 -8.84 27.98
C ASN A 147 8.04 -8.80 27.96
N GLY A 148 7.41 -9.52 27.06
CA GLY A 148 5.93 -9.59 27.00
C GLY A 148 5.23 -8.32 26.50
N PHE A 149 5.99 -7.31 26.04
CA PHE A 149 5.46 -6.12 25.41
C PHE A 149 5.73 -6.16 23.90
N GLU A 150 4.69 -6.14 23.11
CA GLU A 150 4.79 -5.85 21.69
C GLU A 150 5.18 -4.38 21.50
N SER A 151 6.46 -4.11 21.38
CA SER A 151 6.95 -2.78 21.01
C SER A 151 6.90 -2.54 19.50
N GLY A 152 6.23 -3.45 18.75
CA GLY A 152 6.29 -3.49 17.30
C GLY A 152 5.24 -2.64 16.59
N LYS A 153 5.54 -2.31 15.33
CA LYS A 153 4.67 -1.53 14.44
C LYS A 153 3.36 -2.25 14.06
N ALA A 154 3.24 -3.53 14.38
CA ALA A 154 2.07 -4.35 14.03
C ALA A 154 1.20 -4.74 15.25
N LYS A 155 1.44 -4.15 16.42
CA LYS A 155 0.64 -4.44 17.64
C LYS A 155 -0.86 -4.33 17.40
N PHE A 156 -1.29 -3.35 16.61
CA PHE A 156 -2.70 -3.10 16.32
C PHE A 156 -3.37 -4.21 15.49
N LEU A 157 -2.61 -5.08 14.83
CA LEU A 157 -3.15 -6.22 14.09
C LEU A 157 -3.72 -7.32 15.00
N PHE A 158 -3.29 -7.37 16.27
CA PHE A 158 -3.65 -8.43 17.20
C PHE A 158 -4.51 -7.91 18.33
N ASP A 159 -5.36 -8.79 18.84
CA ASP A 159 -6.10 -8.55 20.07
C ASP A 159 -5.12 -8.31 21.22
N HIS A 160 -5.33 -7.26 21.98
CA HIS A 160 -4.43 -6.88 23.07
C HIS A 160 -5.17 -6.10 24.18
N TYR A 161 -4.49 -5.96 25.31
CA TYR A 161 -4.98 -5.14 26.41
C TYR A 161 -4.24 -3.82 26.48
N GLU A 162 -4.98 -2.71 26.58
CA GLU A 162 -4.46 -1.36 26.84
C GLU A 162 -4.77 -0.92 28.26
N GLY A 163 -3.93 -0.03 28.82
CA GLY A 163 -4.06 0.45 30.20
C GLY A 163 -3.15 -0.26 31.21
N ARG A 164 -3.28 0.10 32.48
CA ARG A 164 -2.45 -0.43 33.56
C ARG A 164 -3.31 -0.97 34.70
N GLY A 165 -2.85 -2.06 35.35
CA GLY A 165 -3.51 -2.64 36.51
C GLY A 165 -4.97 -3.05 36.23
N LYS A 166 -5.89 -2.61 37.09
CA LYS A 166 -7.32 -2.92 37.01
C LYS A 166 -8.07 -2.18 35.89
N THR A 167 -7.44 -1.20 35.24
CA THR A 167 -8.03 -0.41 34.14
C THR A 167 -7.66 -0.93 32.76
N LYS A 168 -7.27 -2.19 32.64
CA LYS A 168 -6.97 -2.81 31.34
C LYS A 168 -8.25 -2.95 30.53
N THR A 169 -8.25 -2.38 29.34
CA THR A 169 -9.33 -2.53 28.35
C THR A 169 -8.88 -3.47 27.24
N PHE A 170 -9.72 -4.42 26.87
CA PHE A 170 -9.49 -5.30 25.73
C PHE A 170 -9.72 -4.52 24.42
N VAL A 171 -8.75 -4.59 23.51
CA VAL A 171 -8.80 -3.96 22.20
C VAL A 171 -8.66 -5.04 21.15
N LYS A 172 -9.65 -5.15 20.27
CA LYS A 172 -9.59 -6.07 19.12
C LYS A 172 -8.58 -5.59 18.09
N GLY A 173 -7.89 -6.54 17.48
CA GLY A 173 -7.01 -6.29 16.35
C GLY A 173 -7.75 -5.66 15.18
N LYS A 174 -7.05 -4.82 14.42
CA LYS A 174 -7.58 -4.12 13.25
C LYS A 174 -6.61 -4.19 12.08
N PRO A 175 -7.08 -4.40 10.85
CA PRO A 175 -6.24 -4.33 9.66
C PRO A 175 -5.83 -2.88 9.38
N LYS A 176 -4.78 -2.70 8.55
CA LYS A 176 -4.42 -1.39 8.03
C LYS A 176 -5.42 -0.95 6.97
N TYR A 177 -5.85 0.31 7.04
CA TYR A 177 -6.81 0.86 6.08
C TYR A 177 -6.32 0.75 4.63
N GLU A 178 -5.07 1.06 4.35
CA GLU A 178 -4.51 0.93 3.00
C GLU A 178 -4.68 -0.47 2.40
N HIS A 179 -4.59 -1.51 3.23
CA HIS A 179 -4.78 -2.90 2.77
C HIS A 179 -6.28 -3.25 2.66
N VAL A 180 -7.11 -2.71 3.55
CA VAL A 180 -8.58 -2.86 3.43
C VAL A 180 -9.06 -2.24 2.12
N LEU A 181 -8.64 -1.00 1.82
CA LEU A 181 -9.02 -0.30 0.60
C LEU A 181 -8.57 -1.06 -0.65
N GLN A 182 -7.38 -1.66 -0.62
CA GLN A 182 -6.89 -2.49 -1.72
C GLN A 182 -7.81 -3.68 -1.97
N LEU A 183 -8.12 -4.48 -0.93
CA LEU A 183 -8.98 -5.65 -1.06
C LEU A 183 -10.42 -5.26 -1.45
N VAL A 184 -10.94 -4.18 -0.87
CA VAL A 184 -12.27 -3.65 -1.18
C VAL A 184 -12.40 -3.21 -2.63
N THR A 185 -11.33 -2.69 -3.23
CA THR A 185 -11.31 -2.36 -4.67
C THR A 185 -11.52 -3.63 -5.51
N TYR A 186 -10.90 -4.75 -5.16
CA TYR A 186 -11.15 -6.03 -5.84
C TYR A 186 -12.59 -6.51 -5.65
N LEU A 187 -13.09 -6.47 -4.41
CA LEU A 187 -14.45 -6.94 -4.11
C LEU A 187 -15.50 -6.11 -4.84
N PHE A 188 -15.35 -4.79 -4.88
CA PHE A 188 -16.31 -3.90 -5.54
C PHE A 188 -16.35 -4.09 -7.06
N THR A 189 -15.19 -4.37 -7.67
CA THR A 189 -15.13 -4.68 -9.11
C THR A 189 -15.89 -5.97 -9.46
N HIS A 190 -16.06 -6.87 -8.49
CA HIS A 190 -16.75 -8.16 -8.66
C HIS A 190 -18.03 -8.26 -7.82
N LYS A 191 -18.59 -7.12 -7.38
CA LYS A 191 -19.73 -7.08 -6.45
C LYS A 191 -21.01 -7.77 -6.96
N ASP A 192 -21.14 -7.87 -8.28
CA ASP A 192 -22.30 -8.50 -8.93
C ASP A 192 -22.10 -10.01 -9.18
N ASP A 193 -20.96 -10.57 -8.77
CA ASP A 193 -20.69 -12.01 -8.88
C ASP A 193 -21.30 -12.77 -7.69
N PRO A 194 -22.33 -13.61 -7.92
CA PRO A 194 -23.05 -14.31 -6.86
C PRO A 194 -22.21 -15.41 -6.19
N ASP A 195 -21.08 -15.80 -6.78
CA ASP A 195 -20.21 -16.83 -6.24
C ASP A 195 -19.08 -16.26 -5.37
N LEU A 196 -18.88 -14.96 -5.37
CA LEU A 196 -17.92 -14.28 -4.51
C LEU A 196 -18.52 -14.05 -3.11
N LEU A 197 -17.96 -14.72 -2.09
CA LEU A 197 -18.42 -14.58 -0.70
C LEU A 197 -17.85 -13.33 0.00
N GLY A 198 -16.75 -12.80 -0.50
CA GLY A 198 -16.02 -11.68 0.11
C GLY A 198 -14.52 -11.89 0.04
N GLY A 199 -13.78 -11.27 0.96
CA GLY A 199 -12.31 -11.34 0.97
C GLY A 199 -11.72 -11.64 2.34
N LYS A 200 -10.52 -12.19 2.34
CA LYS A 200 -9.66 -12.35 3.51
C LYS A 200 -8.40 -11.50 3.34
N LEU A 201 -8.15 -10.67 4.33
CA LEU A 201 -6.89 -9.96 4.44
C LEU A 201 -6.01 -10.70 5.44
N VAL A 202 -4.96 -11.37 4.95
CA VAL A 202 -4.10 -12.21 5.77
C VAL A 202 -2.74 -11.56 6.01
N TYR A 203 -2.28 -11.61 7.25
CA TYR A 203 -0.99 -11.05 7.65
C TYR A 203 -0.07 -12.15 8.18
N LEU A 204 1.18 -12.12 7.71
CA LEU A 204 2.28 -12.89 8.31
C LEU A 204 3.38 -11.94 8.76
N LEU A 205 3.76 -12.01 10.04
CA LEU A 205 4.87 -11.21 10.58
C LEU A 205 6.20 -11.88 10.24
N ARG A 206 7.10 -11.12 9.60
CA ARG A 206 8.38 -11.63 9.10
C ARG A 206 9.39 -12.01 10.18
N ASP A 207 9.27 -11.41 11.36
CA ASP A 207 10.23 -11.52 12.46
C ASP A 207 9.93 -12.66 13.44
N ASN A 208 8.68 -13.14 13.50
CA ASN A 208 8.27 -14.15 14.46
C ASN A 208 7.23 -15.15 13.93
N MET A 209 6.86 -15.04 12.65
CA MET A 209 5.87 -15.89 11.97
C MET A 209 4.47 -15.86 12.61
N ASN A 210 4.18 -14.89 13.47
CA ASN A 210 2.83 -14.67 13.95
C ASN A 210 1.91 -14.26 12.79
N ARG A 211 0.67 -14.73 12.83
CA ARG A 211 -0.30 -14.57 11.76
C ARG A 211 -1.64 -14.13 12.31
N THR A 212 -2.35 -13.35 11.51
CA THR A 212 -3.74 -12.99 11.76
C THR A 212 -4.47 -12.79 10.43
N GLU A 213 -5.78 -12.88 10.47
CA GLU A 213 -6.63 -12.68 9.30
C GLU A 213 -7.85 -11.83 9.66
N PHE A 214 -8.41 -11.18 8.65
CA PHE A 214 -9.62 -10.39 8.76
C PHE A 214 -10.55 -10.72 7.61
N ASP A 215 -11.82 -10.96 7.93
CA ASP A 215 -12.88 -11.12 6.96
C ASP A 215 -13.36 -9.75 6.50
N ILE A 216 -13.40 -9.55 5.20
CA ILE A 216 -13.82 -8.30 4.56
C ILE A 216 -15.01 -8.58 3.65
N VAL A 217 -16.12 -7.92 3.90
CA VAL A 217 -17.35 -8.09 3.11
C VAL A 217 -17.89 -6.72 2.72
N LEU A 218 -18.40 -6.60 1.51
CA LEU A 218 -19.18 -5.44 1.09
C LEU A 218 -20.61 -5.55 1.62
N VAL A 219 -21.14 -4.44 2.09
CA VAL A 219 -22.53 -4.34 2.55
C VAL A 219 -23.20 -3.22 1.76
N GLU A 220 -24.19 -3.56 0.99
CA GLU A 220 -25.02 -2.59 0.29
C GLU A 220 -25.93 -1.85 1.27
N THR A 221 -26.04 -0.56 1.13
CA THR A 221 -26.90 0.34 1.90
C THR A 221 -27.69 1.22 0.96
N ASP A 222 -28.65 1.97 1.49
CA ASP A 222 -29.44 2.95 0.72
C ASP A 222 -28.62 4.09 0.08
N LYS A 223 -27.37 4.27 0.51
CA LYS A 223 -26.46 5.34 0.05
C LYS A 223 -25.21 4.84 -0.68
N GLY A 224 -25.09 3.54 -0.89
CA GLY A 224 -23.92 2.91 -1.50
C GLY A 224 -23.35 1.78 -0.67
N HIS A 225 -22.15 1.33 -1.00
CA HIS A 225 -21.52 0.19 -0.35
C HIS A 225 -20.62 0.63 0.81
N ARG A 226 -20.71 -0.10 1.90
CA ARG A 226 -19.82 0.01 3.05
C ARG A 226 -19.02 -1.27 3.24
N VAL A 227 -18.07 -1.25 4.13
CA VAL A 227 -17.19 -2.38 4.43
C VAL A 227 -17.52 -2.93 5.82
N MET A 228 -17.64 -4.24 5.91
CA MET A 228 -17.71 -4.96 7.17
C MET A 228 -16.40 -5.69 7.40
N VAL A 229 -15.77 -5.48 8.55
CA VAL A 229 -14.51 -6.12 8.97
C VAL A 229 -14.79 -7.02 10.16
N ASN A 230 -14.60 -8.32 10.03
CA ASN A 230 -14.91 -9.30 11.09
C ASN A 230 -16.32 -9.10 11.70
N GLY A 231 -17.33 -8.88 10.84
CA GLY A 231 -18.71 -8.67 11.26
C GLY A 231 -19.03 -7.29 11.84
N ILE A 232 -18.08 -6.35 11.85
CA ILE A 232 -18.28 -4.97 12.34
C ILE A 232 -18.32 -4.03 11.14
N LEU A 233 -19.44 -3.32 10.97
CA LEU A 233 -19.62 -2.33 9.91
C LEU A 233 -18.69 -1.13 10.14
N ASP A 234 -17.94 -0.76 9.12
CA ASP A 234 -17.16 0.48 9.10
C ASP A 234 -18.02 1.61 8.50
N GLU A 235 -18.35 2.58 9.32
CA GLU A 235 -19.18 3.73 8.93
C GLU A 235 -18.35 4.92 8.43
N GLY A 236 -17.02 4.80 8.38
CA GLY A 236 -16.12 5.92 8.10
C GLY A 236 -16.08 6.35 6.64
N PHE A 237 -16.47 5.50 5.70
CA PHE A 237 -16.47 5.83 4.27
C PHE A 237 -17.44 4.96 3.47
N TYR A 238 -17.71 5.37 2.23
CA TYR A 238 -18.36 4.57 1.19
C TYR A 238 -17.32 4.12 0.17
N VAL A 239 -17.51 2.93 -0.36
CA VAL A 239 -16.57 2.34 -1.33
C VAL A 239 -16.54 3.14 -2.63
N GLU A 240 -17.66 3.69 -3.04
CA GLU A 240 -17.80 4.57 -4.21
C GLU A 240 -16.85 5.76 -4.15
N ASN A 241 -16.58 6.32 -2.97
CA ASN A 241 -15.64 7.43 -2.81
C ASN A 241 -14.20 7.07 -3.23
N ILE A 242 -13.83 5.79 -3.17
CA ILE A 242 -12.53 5.31 -3.68
C ILE A 242 -12.52 5.47 -5.20
N TYR A 243 -13.58 5.05 -5.85
CA TYR A 243 -13.72 5.10 -7.31
C TYR A 243 -13.86 6.52 -7.83
N GLU A 244 -14.54 7.41 -7.10
CA GLU A 244 -14.57 8.85 -7.40
C GLU A 244 -13.17 9.45 -7.38
N ARG A 245 -12.33 9.09 -6.40
CA ARG A 245 -10.93 9.56 -6.33
C ARG A 245 -10.09 8.99 -7.48
N TYR A 246 -10.27 7.73 -7.85
CA TYR A 246 -9.61 7.16 -9.03
C TYR A 246 -10.03 7.89 -10.32
N ALA A 247 -11.32 8.07 -10.53
CA ALA A 247 -11.83 8.77 -11.71
C ALA A 247 -11.33 10.23 -11.77
N GLY A 248 -11.33 10.93 -10.63
CA GLY A 248 -10.80 12.29 -10.52
C GLY A 248 -9.32 12.36 -10.89
N LEU A 249 -8.51 11.41 -10.43
CA LEU A 249 -7.10 11.34 -10.76
C LEU A 249 -6.87 10.97 -12.23
N ALA A 250 -7.61 10.00 -12.77
CA ALA A 250 -7.54 9.62 -14.18
C ALA A 250 -7.91 10.78 -15.11
N ASN A 251 -8.96 11.53 -14.78
CA ASN A 251 -9.35 12.73 -15.51
C ASN A 251 -8.24 13.78 -15.49
N LYS A 252 -7.65 14.05 -14.32
CA LYS A 252 -6.51 14.98 -14.18
C LYS A 252 -5.33 14.56 -15.07
N VAL A 253 -4.97 13.28 -15.08
CA VAL A 253 -3.89 12.75 -15.92
C VAL A 253 -4.22 12.96 -17.41
N ASN A 254 -5.46 12.65 -17.81
CA ASN A 254 -5.89 12.84 -19.21
C ASN A 254 -5.87 14.31 -19.63
N GLU A 255 -6.27 15.24 -18.76
CA GLU A 255 -6.17 16.67 -19.01
C GLU A 255 -4.71 17.13 -19.16
N ASP A 256 -3.84 16.68 -18.29
CA ASP A 256 -2.40 17.02 -18.33
C ASP A 256 -1.73 16.47 -19.59
N ILE A 257 -2.06 15.26 -20.02
CA ILE A 257 -1.59 14.70 -21.31
C ILE A 257 -2.05 15.58 -22.49
N LYS A 258 -3.30 16.09 -22.48
CA LYS A 258 -3.77 17.04 -23.52
C LYS A 258 -2.97 18.34 -23.49
N LEU A 259 -2.69 18.88 -22.31
CA LEU A 259 -1.86 20.09 -22.15
C LEU A 259 -0.44 19.86 -22.71
N MET A 260 0.17 18.72 -22.42
CA MET A 260 1.49 18.35 -22.98
C MET A 260 1.45 18.26 -24.51
N ARG A 261 0.40 17.66 -25.09
CA ARG A 261 0.22 17.62 -26.55
C ARG A 261 0.01 19.02 -27.16
N ALA A 262 -0.50 19.96 -26.38
CA ALA A 262 -0.61 21.38 -26.76
C ALA A 262 0.68 22.19 -26.54
N GLY A 263 1.79 21.55 -26.14
CA GLY A 263 3.10 22.18 -26.00
C GLY A 263 3.47 22.62 -24.58
N ILE A 264 2.63 22.39 -23.59
CA ILE A 264 2.98 22.66 -22.19
C ILE A 264 4.02 21.63 -21.71
N LYS A 265 5.10 22.08 -21.10
CA LYS A 265 6.12 21.19 -20.57
C LYS A 265 5.63 20.45 -19.31
N LYS A 266 6.07 19.21 -19.12
CA LYS A 266 5.68 18.38 -18.00
C LYS A 266 5.95 19.04 -16.63
N GLU A 267 7.06 19.77 -16.51
CA GLU A 267 7.49 20.49 -15.31
C GLU A 267 6.60 21.69 -14.97
N GLU A 268 5.83 22.20 -15.95
CA GLU A 268 4.89 23.30 -15.80
C GLU A 268 3.51 22.84 -15.34
N LEU A 269 3.25 21.53 -15.36
CA LEU A 269 1.97 20.96 -14.94
C LEU A 269 1.77 21.11 -13.43
N ILE A 270 0.53 21.40 -13.04
CA ILE A 270 0.16 21.53 -11.63
C ILE A 270 -0.22 20.15 -11.08
N ALA A 271 0.65 19.59 -10.23
CA ALA A 271 0.38 18.33 -9.56
C ALA A 271 -0.83 18.42 -8.61
N PRO A 272 -1.59 17.31 -8.39
CA PRO A 272 -2.67 17.27 -7.40
C PRO A 272 -2.24 17.75 -6.01
N VAL A 273 -3.19 18.19 -5.19
CA VAL A 273 -2.92 18.57 -3.79
C VAL A 273 -2.31 17.36 -3.04
N ARG A 274 -1.40 17.65 -2.10
CA ARG A 274 -0.80 16.60 -1.26
C ARG A 274 -1.83 16.03 -0.30
N ASP A 275 -1.97 14.71 -0.28
CA ASP A 275 -2.79 14.01 0.69
C ASP A 275 -2.11 13.91 2.07
N TYR A 276 -0.76 13.99 2.10
CA TYR A 276 0.06 13.78 3.30
C TYR A 276 1.17 14.81 3.41
N SER A 277 1.61 15.07 4.64
CA SER A 277 2.69 16.00 4.96
C SER A 277 3.99 15.25 5.31
N LEU A 278 5.11 15.67 4.72
CA LEU A 278 6.44 15.15 5.07
C LEU A 278 6.84 15.57 6.49
N GLU A 279 6.51 16.80 6.86
CA GLU A 279 6.73 17.34 8.20
C GLU A 279 5.43 17.98 8.66
N TYR A 280 4.98 17.62 9.85
CA TYR A 280 3.83 18.24 10.50
C TYR A 280 4.24 19.57 11.09
N THR A 281 3.31 20.51 11.13
CA THR A 281 3.47 21.77 11.85
C THR A 281 3.49 21.53 13.35
N ASP A 282 4.04 22.46 14.10
CA ASP A 282 4.08 22.39 15.57
C ASP A 282 2.67 22.26 16.17
N ALA A 283 1.69 22.99 15.62
CA ALA A 283 0.30 22.91 16.04
C ALA A 283 -0.33 21.53 15.79
N GLU A 284 -0.02 20.89 14.66
CA GLU A 284 -0.47 19.52 14.38
C GLU A 284 0.15 18.53 15.37
N ILE A 285 1.45 18.64 15.65
CA ILE A 285 2.16 17.75 16.58
C ILE A 285 1.62 17.89 18.00
N GLU A 286 1.38 19.12 18.47
CA GLU A 286 0.75 19.38 19.78
C GLU A 286 -0.66 18.77 19.85
N THR A 287 -1.44 18.89 18.79
CA THR A 287 -2.78 18.30 18.69
C THR A 287 -2.72 16.76 18.72
N MET A 288 -1.81 16.16 17.92
CA MET A 288 -1.61 14.72 17.90
C MET A 288 -1.16 14.17 19.26
N TYR A 289 -0.34 14.92 20.00
CA TYR A 289 0.07 14.53 21.34
C TYR A 289 -1.09 14.59 22.33
N LYS A 290 -1.89 15.67 22.33
CA LYS A 290 -3.11 15.81 23.16
C LYS A 290 -4.10 14.68 22.89
N ASN A 291 -4.25 14.30 21.63
CA ASN A 291 -5.14 13.21 21.18
C ASN A 291 -4.52 11.80 21.40
N LYS A 292 -3.31 11.70 21.94
CA LYS A 292 -2.57 10.43 22.11
C LYS A 292 -2.28 9.67 20.80
N GLU A 293 -2.27 10.37 19.68
CA GLU A 293 -1.92 9.83 18.35
C GLU A 293 -0.41 9.56 18.23
N ILE A 294 0.40 10.27 19.00
CA ILE A 294 1.85 10.04 19.12
C ILE A 294 2.23 9.77 20.57
N SER A 295 3.27 8.94 20.76
CA SER A 295 3.77 8.60 22.10
C SER A 295 4.52 9.78 22.72
N THR A 296 4.55 9.83 24.07
CA THR A 296 5.33 10.83 24.83
C THR A 296 6.81 10.83 24.43
N MET A 297 7.40 9.66 24.14
CA MET A 297 8.77 9.58 23.68
C MET A 297 8.98 10.29 22.32
N LYS A 298 8.09 10.08 21.36
CA LYS A 298 8.14 10.77 20.06
C LYS A 298 7.98 12.27 20.21
N TYR A 299 7.00 12.70 21.02
CA TYR A 299 6.76 14.11 21.30
C TYR A 299 7.99 14.78 21.95
N ASN A 300 8.58 14.15 22.99
CA ASN A 300 9.76 14.68 23.66
C ASN A 300 10.98 14.73 22.75
N ASN A 301 11.18 13.76 21.87
CA ASN A 301 12.26 13.77 20.88
C ASN A 301 12.08 14.88 19.85
N TRP A 302 10.87 15.13 19.40
CA TRP A 302 10.56 16.27 18.54
C TRP A 302 10.80 17.59 19.25
N LYS A 303 10.28 17.76 20.45
CA LYS A 303 10.46 18.98 21.27
C LYS A 303 11.92 19.29 21.56
N ALA A 304 12.75 18.26 21.70
CA ALA A 304 14.20 18.37 21.84
C ALA A 304 14.95 18.58 20.50
N GLY A 305 14.26 18.72 19.37
CA GLY A 305 14.86 18.88 18.05
C GLY A 305 15.59 17.63 17.51
N LYS A 306 15.42 16.46 18.18
CA LYS A 306 16.11 15.22 17.79
C LYS A 306 15.45 14.50 16.59
N THR A 307 14.17 14.73 16.34
CA THR A 307 13.42 14.09 15.26
C THR A 307 12.41 15.04 14.66
N LYS A 308 12.21 14.93 13.36
CA LYS A 308 11.08 15.53 12.65
C LYS A 308 9.94 14.51 12.59
N LEU A 309 8.72 14.97 12.71
CA LEU A 309 7.53 14.14 12.62
C LEU A 309 6.75 14.47 11.35
N GLY A 310 6.28 13.45 10.67
CA GLY A 310 5.51 13.59 9.45
C GLY A 310 4.83 12.27 9.09
N ASN A 311 4.10 12.25 7.98
CA ASN A 311 3.45 11.04 7.51
C ASN A 311 4.50 10.05 6.99
N TRP A 312 4.42 8.81 7.46
CA TRP A 312 5.35 7.76 7.07
C TRP A 312 5.36 7.46 5.56
N GLN A 313 4.23 7.63 4.88
CA GLN A 313 4.14 7.44 3.43
C GLN A 313 5.03 8.43 2.67
N CYS A 314 5.12 9.67 3.13
CA CYS A 314 6.05 10.65 2.55
C CYS A 314 7.51 10.27 2.80
N SER A 315 7.83 9.69 3.97
CA SER A 315 9.19 9.27 4.30
C SER A 315 9.71 8.14 3.40
N TYR A 316 8.82 7.29 2.90
CA TYR A 316 9.14 6.17 1.99
C TYR A 316 8.68 6.41 0.55
N CYS A 317 8.35 7.64 0.18
CA CYS A 317 7.85 7.96 -1.16
C CYS A 317 9.01 8.06 -2.16
N SER A 318 8.90 7.36 -3.28
CA SER A 318 9.89 7.42 -4.36
C SER A 318 9.95 8.78 -5.09
N PHE A 319 9.01 9.67 -4.83
CA PHE A 319 8.94 11.03 -5.36
C PHE A 319 9.04 12.10 -4.26
N LYS A 320 9.62 11.75 -3.11
CA LYS A 320 9.67 12.64 -1.94
C LYS A 320 10.37 13.95 -2.27
N SER A 321 11.58 13.88 -2.79
CA SER A 321 12.40 15.05 -3.14
C SER A 321 11.75 15.88 -4.24
N LEU A 322 11.20 15.25 -5.27
CA LEU A 322 10.44 15.94 -6.32
C LEU A 322 9.21 16.67 -5.76
N CYS A 323 8.51 16.07 -4.81
CA CYS A 323 7.28 16.62 -4.23
C CYS A 323 7.54 17.83 -3.32
N TYR A 324 8.67 17.88 -2.61
CA TYR A 324 8.96 18.87 -1.56
C TYR A 324 10.07 19.85 -1.89
N ASN A 325 10.98 19.54 -2.82
CA ASN A 325 12.05 20.47 -3.23
C ASN A 325 11.56 21.42 -4.32
N LYS A 326 11.37 22.68 -3.97
CA LYS A 326 11.03 23.75 -4.92
C LYS A 326 12.11 24.01 -5.98
N GLN A 327 13.34 23.53 -5.78
CA GLN A 327 14.47 23.76 -6.69
C GLN A 327 14.58 22.69 -7.80
N GLN A 328 13.80 21.66 -7.79
CA GLN A 328 13.86 20.57 -8.78
C GLN A 328 12.83 20.75 -9.91
N SER A 329 12.58 21.97 -10.35
CA SER A 329 11.87 22.24 -11.60
C SER A 329 12.58 21.67 -12.85
N ASN A 330 13.81 21.16 -12.70
CA ASN A 330 14.65 20.64 -13.78
C ASN A 330 14.84 19.11 -13.73
N LEU A 331 13.99 18.36 -13.05
CA LEU A 331 14.09 16.89 -13.11
C LEU A 331 13.58 16.41 -14.47
N VAL A 332 14.54 15.98 -15.28
CA VAL A 332 14.33 15.37 -16.58
C VAL A 332 13.36 14.19 -16.43
N PRO A 333 12.33 14.06 -17.28
CA PRO A 333 11.48 12.87 -17.35
C PRO A 333 12.32 11.60 -17.48
N ALA A 334 11.83 10.45 -17.04
CA ALA A 334 12.45 9.19 -17.41
C ALA A 334 12.50 9.15 -18.94
N GLU A 335 13.69 9.08 -19.52
CA GLU A 335 13.84 8.86 -20.95
C GLU A 335 13.09 7.57 -21.27
N VAL A 336 12.17 7.62 -22.21
CA VAL A 336 11.67 6.45 -22.88
C VAL A 336 12.89 5.99 -23.67
N GLU A 337 13.46 4.83 -23.33
CA GLU A 337 14.39 4.15 -24.23
C GLU A 337 13.60 3.95 -25.52
N GLU A 338 13.90 4.75 -26.54
CA GLU A 338 13.46 4.48 -27.90
C GLU A 338 14.10 3.13 -28.24
N GLU A 339 13.28 2.09 -28.37
CA GLU A 339 13.70 0.87 -29.03
C GLU A 339 14.17 1.29 -30.41
N GLU A 340 15.50 1.28 -30.65
CA GLU A 340 16.04 1.31 -31.98
C GLU A 340 15.47 0.07 -32.70
N GLU A 341 14.46 0.30 -33.55
CA GLU A 341 14.07 -0.66 -34.55
C GLU A 341 15.34 -1.00 -35.37
N LEU A 342 15.90 -2.15 -35.06
CA LEU A 342 16.88 -2.76 -35.95
C LEU A 342 16.17 -3.01 -37.29
N VAL A 343 16.31 -2.08 -38.21
CA VAL A 343 15.99 -2.29 -39.60
C VAL A 343 17.01 -3.31 -40.09
N GLU A 344 16.59 -4.57 -40.16
CA GLU A 344 17.31 -5.59 -40.93
C GLU A 344 17.26 -5.11 -42.38
N GLU A 345 18.37 -4.59 -42.87
CA GLU A 345 18.61 -4.45 -44.32
C GLU A 345 18.86 -5.85 -44.90
N ASP A 346 17.94 -6.29 -45.77
CA ASP A 346 18.13 -7.45 -46.66
C ASP A 346 19.23 -7.21 -47.71
#